data_75b0f92cea41e77e2229d20d59438ebe
#
_entry.id   75b0f92cea41e77e2229d20d59438ebe
#
_cell.length_a   1.000
_cell.length_b   1.000
_cell.length_c   1.000
_cell.angle_alpha   90.00
_cell.angle_beta   90.00
_cell.angle_gamma   90.00
#
_symmetry.space_group_name_H-M   'P 1'
#
loop_
_entity.id
_entity.type
_entity.pdbx_description
1 polymer ?
#
loop_
_entity_poly.entity_id
_entity_poly.type
_entity_poly.pdbx_seq_one_letter_code
_entity_poly.pdbx_strand_id
1 'polypeptide(L)'
;MTAVGIDAIEIRTGKLELDLAETFAPAKGDDPEKYTKGLGLHASSFPDAYEDIVTMGANAAHRLMERKGLTPADIGRIDVATESAFDNSKPVSTYIAGCLEQVFDEDFHHANKGERKFACVAGTQSIDDAYNWIRAGRHRGRSALVIATDTALYARGDPGEATQGAGAVAMLISEDPDVVELSTEQGFGSADETDFLKPNQQFPSVDGKRSVQVYLARMREAVRDFESVAGTIHPDDFTLLPFHTPFPGMVRKAAALAYRHTIRDTEIEEELAEDIGRQPRPEAFDSDEAYVDAMGEYTDELVETDQYRDWYDRVVDPTLEISREVGNWYTGSVHVARASGLKHALENDMDLTGATLGVASYGSGAQAEVHAETVQSGWEDEIAALNVDEQLDNRYSISYEEYEHIHDVHNHDKDTDAEAEAFTPPEGEFVFDGWGRMGERKYRYVE
;
A
#
# COMPACT_ATOMS: atom_id res chain seq x y z
N MET A 1 -13.70 16.82 -20.27
CA MET A 1 -13.96 15.38 -20.08
C MET A 1 -14.44 15.24 -18.67
N THR A 2 -15.32 14.31 -18.36
CA THR A 2 -15.76 14.04 -16.99
C THR A 2 -14.55 13.62 -16.14
N ALA A 3 -14.43 14.08 -14.90
CA ALA A 3 -13.42 13.62 -13.97
C ALA A 3 -13.56 12.11 -13.76
N VAL A 4 -12.47 11.39 -13.60
CA VAL A 4 -12.47 9.96 -13.24
C VAL A 4 -11.43 9.74 -12.16
N GLY A 5 -11.79 9.02 -11.10
CA GLY A 5 -10.89 8.81 -10.00
C GLY A 5 -11.45 7.94 -8.89
N ILE A 6 -10.89 8.10 -7.71
CA ILE A 6 -11.30 7.37 -6.51
C ILE A 6 -12.45 8.12 -5.86
N ASP A 7 -13.62 7.48 -5.82
CA ASP A 7 -14.84 8.00 -5.26
C ASP A 7 -14.98 7.68 -3.76
N ALA A 8 -14.53 6.50 -3.35
CA ALA A 8 -14.55 6.07 -1.95
C ALA A 8 -13.37 5.14 -1.65
N ILE A 9 -12.95 5.14 -0.39
CA ILE A 9 -11.91 4.24 0.13
C ILE A 9 -12.43 3.56 1.38
N GLU A 10 -12.11 2.28 1.56
CA GLU A 10 -12.35 1.55 2.79
C GLU A 10 -11.14 0.68 3.14
N ILE A 11 -10.79 0.65 4.43
CA ILE A 11 -9.62 -0.09 4.93
C ILE A 11 -10.11 -1.20 5.87
N ARG A 12 -9.47 -2.36 5.76
CA ARG A 12 -9.63 -3.48 6.70
C ARG A 12 -8.27 -3.97 7.15
N THR A 13 -7.98 -3.85 8.45
CA THR A 13 -6.78 -4.44 9.07
C THR A 13 -7.02 -5.90 9.43
N GLY A 14 -5.96 -6.71 9.53
CA GLY A 14 -6.02 -7.96 10.27
C GLY A 14 -6.38 -7.72 11.74
N LYS A 15 -7.05 -8.66 12.38
CA LYS A 15 -7.58 -8.55 13.75
C LYS A 15 -6.51 -8.66 14.84
N LEU A 16 -5.35 -9.21 14.52
CA LEU A 16 -4.29 -9.43 15.49
C LEU A 16 -3.22 -8.34 15.38
N GLU A 17 -2.66 -7.97 16.54
CA GLU A 17 -1.57 -7.03 16.65
C GLU A 17 -0.34 -7.70 17.25
N LEU A 18 0.78 -7.58 16.56
CA LEU A 18 2.10 -7.92 17.09
C LEU A 18 2.87 -6.64 17.38
N ASP A 19 3.02 -6.29 18.66
CA ASP A 19 3.87 -5.17 19.08
C ASP A 19 5.35 -5.49 18.83
N LEU A 20 6.03 -4.61 18.10
CA LEU A 20 7.43 -4.86 17.71
C LEU A 20 8.43 -4.49 18.81
N ALA A 21 8.11 -3.54 19.67
CA ALA A 21 8.99 -3.11 20.75
C ALA A 21 8.87 -3.98 22.02
N GLU A 22 7.63 -4.26 22.44
CA GLU A 22 7.34 -4.91 23.71
C GLU A 22 7.27 -6.44 23.59
N THR A 23 6.92 -6.96 22.38
CA THR A 23 6.71 -8.40 22.15
C THR A 23 7.78 -9.00 21.25
N PHE A 24 7.95 -8.46 20.03
CA PHE A 24 8.82 -9.05 19.01
C PHE A 24 10.32 -8.88 19.34
N ALA A 25 10.75 -7.66 19.65
CA ALA A 25 12.15 -7.37 19.92
C ALA A 25 12.72 -8.19 21.10
N PRO A 26 12.05 -8.29 22.27
CA PRO A 26 12.53 -9.13 23.36
C PRO A 26 12.63 -10.61 22.98
N ALA A 27 11.67 -11.14 22.21
CA ALA A 27 11.69 -12.54 21.76
C ALA A 27 12.86 -12.85 20.81
N LYS A 28 13.30 -11.86 20.02
CA LYS A 28 14.47 -11.96 19.13
C LYS A 28 15.79 -11.65 19.85
N GLY A 29 15.73 -11.07 21.06
CA GLY A 29 16.92 -10.57 21.76
C GLY A 29 17.52 -9.32 21.11
N ASP A 30 16.71 -8.56 20.41
CA ASP A 30 17.07 -7.33 19.69
C ASP A 30 16.75 -6.08 20.52
N ASP A 31 17.41 -4.97 20.19
CA ASP A 31 17.07 -3.65 20.71
C ASP A 31 15.74 -3.16 20.04
N PRO A 32 14.72 -2.78 20.82
CA PRO A 32 13.47 -2.23 20.27
C PRO A 32 13.65 -1.06 19.29
N GLU A 33 14.69 -0.23 19.50
CA GLU A 33 14.99 0.90 18.59
C GLU A 33 15.33 0.48 17.16
N LYS A 34 15.79 -0.76 16.97
CA LYS A 34 16.01 -1.35 15.64
C LYS A 34 14.71 -1.31 14.80
N TYR A 35 13.57 -1.56 15.45
CA TYR A 35 12.26 -1.61 14.80
C TYR A 35 11.60 -0.22 14.78
N THR A 36 11.49 0.43 15.93
CA THR A 36 10.77 1.69 16.06
C THR A 36 11.48 2.88 15.39
N LYS A 37 12.81 2.97 15.53
CA LYS A 37 13.60 4.04 14.88
C LYS A 37 14.20 3.60 13.55
N GLY A 38 14.74 2.37 13.49
CA GLY A 38 15.41 1.86 12.29
C GLY A 38 14.45 1.60 11.14
N LEU A 39 13.43 0.76 11.36
CA LEU A 39 12.38 0.50 10.38
C LEU A 39 11.28 1.57 10.41
N GLY A 40 11.03 2.21 11.56
CA GLY A 40 9.94 3.16 11.78
C GLY A 40 8.59 2.47 11.98
N LEU A 41 8.59 1.20 12.46
CA LEU A 41 7.41 0.40 12.72
C LEU A 41 7.19 0.23 14.22
N HIS A 42 5.96 0.35 14.68
CA HIS A 42 5.55 0.12 16.06
C HIS A 42 4.92 -1.26 16.23
N ALA A 43 4.01 -1.60 15.32
CA ALA A 43 3.31 -2.87 15.32
C ALA A 43 3.12 -3.42 13.90
N SER A 44 2.66 -4.66 13.83
CA SER A 44 2.21 -5.31 12.60
C SER A 44 0.80 -5.85 12.78
N SER A 45 -0.05 -5.73 11.76
CA SER A 45 -1.35 -6.40 11.73
C SER A 45 -1.21 -7.82 11.17
N PHE A 46 -1.86 -8.78 11.80
CA PHE A 46 -1.94 -10.16 11.34
C PHE A 46 -3.40 -10.60 11.20
N PRO A 47 -3.68 -11.49 10.25
CA PRO A 47 -5.02 -12.09 10.16
C PRO A 47 -5.18 -13.13 11.27
N ASP A 48 -6.37 -13.22 11.87
CA ASP A 48 -6.75 -14.33 12.73
C ASP A 48 -6.98 -15.60 11.90
N ALA A 49 -7.13 -16.75 12.52
CA ALA A 49 -7.31 -18.03 11.84
C ALA A 49 -8.55 -18.08 10.92
N TYR A 50 -9.55 -17.26 11.16
CA TYR A 50 -10.74 -17.13 10.31
C TYR A 50 -10.62 -16.05 9.24
N GLU A 51 -9.51 -15.29 9.22
CA GLU A 51 -9.24 -14.23 8.24
C GLU A 51 -8.26 -14.72 7.16
N ASP A 52 -8.43 -14.22 5.97
CA ASP A 52 -7.48 -14.32 4.86
C ASP A 52 -7.68 -13.14 3.87
N ILE A 53 -6.95 -13.14 2.77
CA ILE A 53 -7.05 -12.07 1.75
C ILE A 53 -8.46 -11.95 1.15
N VAL A 54 -9.25 -13.01 1.13
CA VAL A 54 -10.65 -12.96 0.64
C VAL A 54 -11.54 -12.29 1.68
N THR A 55 -11.44 -12.72 2.94
CA THR A 55 -12.29 -12.18 4.02
C THR A 55 -12.00 -10.71 4.27
N MET A 56 -10.73 -10.32 4.35
CA MET A 56 -10.35 -8.92 4.52
C MET A 56 -10.83 -8.07 3.34
N GLY A 57 -10.61 -8.54 2.09
CA GLY A 57 -11.07 -7.85 0.89
C GLY A 57 -12.59 -7.78 0.78
N ALA A 58 -13.32 -8.85 1.14
CA ALA A 58 -14.79 -8.89 1.12
C ALA A 58 -15.40 -7.97 2.19
N ASN A 59 -14.84 -7.94 3.40
CA ASN A 59 -15.30 -7.08 4.48
C ASN A 59 -15.07 -5.59 4.17
N ALA A 60 -13.91 -5.23 3.60
CA ALA A 60 -13.67 -3.87 3.12
C ALA A 60 -14.65 -3.47 1.99
N ALA A 61 -14.84 -4.36 1.01
CA ALA A 61 -15.75 -4.11 -0.11
C ALA A 61 -17.22 -4.00 0.32
N HIS A 62 -17.67 -4.90 1.22
CA HIS A 62 -19.03 -4.89 1.76
C HIS A 62 -19.32 -3.58 2.46
N ARG A 63 -18.47 -3.17 3.39
CA ARG A 63 -18.63 -1.93 4.12
C ARG A 63 -18.65 -0.70 3.20
N LEU A 64 -17.75 -0.66 2.19
CA LEU A 64 -17.74 0.42 1.20
C LEU A 64 -19.06 0.48 0.45
N MET A 65 -19.56 -0.67 -0.06
CA MET A 65 -20.81 -0.75 -0.82
C MET A 65 -22.02 -0.38 0.04
N GLU A 66 -22.10 -0.85 1.29
CA GLU A 66 -23.19 -0.47 2.21
C GLU A 66 -23.18 1.04 2.47
N ARG A 67 -22.04 1.61 2.80
CA ARG A 67 -21.88 3.04 3.10
C ARG A 67 -22.27 3.93 1.93
N LYS A 68 -21.90 3.54 0.70
CA LYS A 68 -22.27 4.26 -0.54
C LYS A 68 -23.67 3.90 -1.05
N GLY A 69 -24.39 2.96 -0.41
CA GLY A 69 -25.71 2.50 -0.84
C GLY A 69 -25.71 1.80 -2.19
N LEU A 70 -24.60 1.12 -2.54
CA LEU A 70 -24.40 0.42 -3.80
C LEU A 70 -24.94 -1.00 -3.77
N THR A 71 -25.43 -1.46 -4.91
CA THR A 71 -25.82 -2.85 -5.16
C THR A 71 -24.90 -3.50 -6.19
N PRO A 72 -24.93 -4.83 -6.36
CA PRO A 72 -24.21 -5.51 -7.44
C PRO A 72 -24.49 -4.96 -8.85
N ALA A 73 -25.67 -4.40 -9.09
CA ALA A 73 -26.03 -3.79 -10.37
C ALA A 73 -25.21 -2.54 -10.71
N ASP A 74 -24.73 -1.81 -9.69
CA ASP A 74 -23.93 -0.59 -9.84
C ASP A 74 -22.45 -0.88 -10.15
N ILE A 75 -22.02 -2.12 -9.95
CA ILE A 75 -20.64 -2.55 -10.13
C ILE A 75 -20.48 -3.27 -11.48
N GLY A 76 -19.70 -2.69 -12.36
CA GLY A 76 -19.42 -3.27 -13.67
C GLY A 76 -18.09 -4.02 -13.77
N ARG A 77 -17.22 -3.82 -12.77
CA ARG A 77 -15.89 -4.43 -12.71
C ARG A 77 -15.43 -4.64 -11.26
N ILE A 78 -14.82 -5.79 -10.99
CA ILE A 78 -14.17 -6.12 -9.72
C ILE A 78 -12.75 -6.57 -10.04
N ASP A 79 -11.75 -5.77 -9.69
CA ASP A 79 -10.34 -6.11 -9.83
C ASP A 79 -9.70 -6.30 -8.46
N VAL A 80 -9.01 -7.42 -8.28
CA VAL A 80 -8.22 -7.69 -7.08
C VAL A 80 -6.74 -7.64 -7.43
N ALA A 81 -5.99 -6.89 -6.66
CA ALA A 81 -4.54 -6.88 -6.68
C ALA A 81 -4.01 -7.63 -5.44
N THR A 82 -3.13 -8.61 -5.66
CA THR A 82 -2.57 -9.38 -4.55
C THR A 82 -1.27 -10.10 -4.95
N GLU A 83 -0.33 -10.20 -4.00
CA GLU A 83 0.83 -11.11 -4.05
C GLU A 83 0.60 -12.40 -3.24
N SER A 84 -0.55 -12.52 -2.59
CA SER A 84 -0.90 -13.58 -1.65
C SER A 84 -1.93 -14.56 -2.23
N ALA A 85 -2.11 -14.57 -3.57
CA ALA A 85 -3.04 -15.48 -4.24
C ALA A 85 -2.69 -16.95 -3.98
N PHE A 86 -3.72 -17.77 -3.79
CA PHE A 86 -3.61 -19.18 -3.44
C PHE A 86 -4.09 -20.14 -4.56
N ASP A 87 -4.64 -19.61 -5.64
CA ASP A 87 -5.08 -20.38 -6.81
C ASP A 87 -4.46 -19.79 -8.09
N ASN A 88 -3.89 -20.63 -8.93
CA ASN A 88 -3.23 -20.19 -10.17
C ASN A 88 -4.22 -20.02 -11.35
N SER A 89 -5.50 -20.24 -11.15
CA SER A 89 -6.54 -20.23 -12.19
C SER A 89 -7.79 -19.45 -11.80
N LYS A 90 -8.37 -19.73 -10.63
CA LYS A 90 -9.55 -19.03 -10.13
C LYS A 90 -9.12 -17.76 -9.41
N PRO A 91 -9.49 -16.56 -9.89
CA PRO A 91 -9.07 -15.32 -9.27
C PRO A 91 -9.78 -15.05 -7.94
N VAL A 92 -9.09 -14.39 -7.02
CA VAL A 92 -9.60 -13.94 -5.71
C VAL A 92 -10.86 -13.08 -5.86
N SER A 93 -10.94 -12.27 -6.92
CA SER A 93 -12.14 -11.46 -7.23
C SER A 93 -13.44 -12.27 -7.35
N THR A 94 -13.37 -13.53 -7.78
CA THR A 94 -14.57 -14.38 -7.84
C THR A 94 -14.96 -14.92 -6.47
N TYR A 95 -14.01 -15.14 -5.56
CA TYR A 95 -14.30 -15.50 -4.18
C TYR A 95 -14.94 -14.32 -3.43
N ILE A 96 -14.37 -13.11 -3.57
CA ILE A 96 -14.94 -11.90 -2.96
C ILE A 96 -16.35 -11.62 -3.48
N ALA A 97 -16.58 -11.70 -4.79
CA ALA A 97 -17.92 -11.55 -5.35
C ALA A 97 -18.90 -12.57 -4.74
N GLY A 98 -18.51 -13.85 -4.62
CA GLY A 98 -19.33 -14.88 -3.99
C GLY A 98 -19.58 -14.66 -2.49
N CYS A 99 -18.68 -13.98 -1.76
CA CYS A 99 -18.93 -13.52 -0.41
C CYS A 99 -20.03 -12.45 -0.41
N LEU A 100 -19.86 -11.40 -1.19
CA LEU A 100 -20.80 -10.28 -1.28
C LEU A 100 -22.20 -10.73 -1.69
N GLU A 101 -22.33 -11.71 -2.60
CA GLU A 101 -23.59 -12.31 -3.01
C GLU A 101 -24.36 -13.03 -1.87
N GLN A 102 -23.74 -13.27 -0.70
CA GLN A 102 -24.44 -13.82 0.48
C GLN A 102 -25.27 -12.77 1.22
N VAL A 103 -24.92 -11.48 1.07
CA VAL A 103 -25.57 -10.37 1.80
C VAL A 103 -26.37 -9.43 0.91
N PHE A 104 -26.15 -9.46 -0.40
CA PHE A 104 -26.95 -8.73 -1.37
C PHE A 104 -27.97 -9.64 -2.04
N ASP A 105 -29.18 -9.15 -2.29
CA ASP A 105 -30.25 -9.89 -3.01
C ASP A 105 -29.96 -10.07 -4.51
N GLU A 106 -28.91 -9.47 -5.03
CA GLU A 106 -28.49 -9.48 -6.43
C GLU A 106 -27.11 -10.11 -6.59
N ASP A 107 -26.78 -10.53 -7.80
CA ASP A 107 -25.50 -11.17 -8.14
C ASP A 107 -24.59 -10.26 -9.00
N PHE A 108 -23.31 -10.60 -9.06
CA PHE A 108 -22.31 -9.93 -9.91
C PHE A 108 -22.09 -10.64 -11.27
N HIS A 109 -23.09 -11.34 -11.81
CA HIS A 109 -22.96 -12.08 -13.07
C HIS A 109 -22.58 -11.21 -14.28
N HIS A 110 -22.90 -9.92 -14.23
CA HIS A 110 -22.60 -8.97 -15.31
C HIS A 110 -21.39 -8.06 -15.00
N ALA A 111 -20.67 -8.29 -13.91
CA ALA A 111 -19.43 -7.62 -13.61
C ALA A 111 -18.24 -8.39 -14.22
N ASN A 112 -17.30 -7.68 -14.83
CA ASN A 112 -16.01 -8.24 -15.21
C ASN A 112 -15.17 -8.47 -13.95
N LYS A 113 -14.56 -9.63 -13.82
CA LYS A 113 -13.77 -9.99 -12.63
C LYS A 113 -12.35 -10.28 -13.06
N GLY A 114 -11.37 -9.65 -12.40
CA GLY A 114 -9.95 -9.80 -12.69
C GLY A 114 -9.10 -9.94 -11.42
N GLU A 115 -7.90 -10.49 -11.60
CA GLU A 115 -6.84 -10.50 -10.61
C GLU A 115 -5.56 -10.03 -11.27
N ARG A 116 -4.87 -9.09 -10.63
CA ARG A 116 -3.61 -8.56 -11.13
C ARG A 116 -2.46 -8.96 -10.21
N LYS A 117 -1.40 -9.40 -10.83
CA LYS A 117 -0.12 -9.70 -10.19
C LYS A 117 0.99 -8.91 -10.87
N PHE A 118 1.58 -7.99 -10.17
CA PHE A 118 2.90 -7.41 -10.41
C PHE A 118 3.46 -6.86 -9.11
N ALA A 119 3.75 -7.79 -8.21
CA ALA A 119 4.21 -7.42 -6.88
C ALA A 119 3.36 -6.27 -6.30
N CYS A 120 3.95 -5.41 -5.48
CA CYS A 120 3.21 -4.39 -4.73
C CYS A 120 2.62 -3.26 -5.63
N VAL A 121 3.09 -3.06 -6.87
CA VAL A 121 2.54 -2.04 -7.78
C VAL A 121 1.18 -2.45 -8.38
N ALA A 122 0.78 -3.71 -8.23
CA ALA A 122 -0.44 -4.24 -8.86
C ALA A 122 -1.73 -3.50 -8.41
N GLY A 123 -1.77 -2.93 -7.19
CA GLY A 123 -2.89 -2.11 -6.72
C GLY A 123 -3.10 -0.87 -7.59
N THR A 124 -2.04 -0.09 -7.81
CA THR A 124 -2.06 1.10 -8.68
C THR A 124 -2.41 0.74 -10.12
N GLN A 125 -1.82 -0.33 -10.65
CA GLN A 125 -2.14 -0.79 -12.00
C GLN A 125 -3.59 -1.25 -12.17
N SER A 126 -4.24 -1.75 -11.11
CA SER A 126 -5.66 -2.11 -11.14
C SER A 126 -6.56 -0.87 -11.17
N ILE A 127 -6.14 0.21 -10.50
CA ILE A 127 -6.80 1.52 -10.60
C ILE A 127 -6.69 2.06 -12.03
N ASP A 128 -5.51 1.97 -12.66
CA ASP A 128 -5.31 2.39 -14.05
C ASP A 128 -6.19 1.61 -15.03
N ASP A 129 -6.31 0.30 -14.85
CA ASP A 129 -7.19 -0.53 -15.68
C ASP A 129 -8.66 -0.09 -15.52
N ALA A 130 -9.10 0.22 -14.31
CA ALA A 130 -10.45 0.72 -14.02
C ALA A 130 -10.67 2.12 -14.63
N TYR A 131 -9.70 3.03 -14.44
CA TYR A 131 -9.69 4.36 -15.06
C TYR A 131 -9.83 4.28 -16.58
N ASN A 132 -8.96 3.48 -17.23
CA ASN A 132 -8.99 3.30 -18.67
C ASN A 132 -10.30 2.66 -19.16
N TRP A 133 -10.89 1.74 -18.40
CA TRP A 133 -12.18 1.12 -18.72
C TRP A 133 -13.32 2.15 -18.69
N ILE A 134 -13.32 3.07 -17.73
CA ILE A 134 -14.28 4.17 -17.62
C ILE A 134 -14.05 5.17 -18.77
N ARG A 135 -12.81 5.63 -18.97
CA ARG A 135 -12.45 6.57 -20.04
C ARG A 135 -12.77 6.06 -21.44
N ALA A 136 -12.71 4.75 -21.66
CA ALA A 136 -13.13 4.12 -22.90
C ALA A 136 -14.67 4.00 -23.09
N GLY A 137 -15.47 4.48 -22.14
CA GLY A 137 -16.93 4.42 -22.16
C GLY A 137 -17.51 3.00 -22.04
N ARG A 138 -16.72 2.04 -21.56
CA ARG A 138 -17.15 0.63 -21.43
C ARG A 138 -17.92 0.36 -20.13
N HIS A 139 -17.88 1.25 -19.18
CA HIS A 139 -18.48 1.14 -17.85
C HIS A 139 -20.02 1.18 -17.87
N ARG A 140 -20.64 1.80 -18.89
CA ARG A 140 -22.10 1.89 -19.03
C ARG A 140 -22.81 2.51 -17.82
N GLY A 141 -22.19 3.55 -17.23
CA GLY A 141 -22.66 4.21 -16.02
C GLY A 141 -22.47 3.42 -14.73
N ARG A 142 -21.63 2.37 -14.71
CA ARG A 142 -21.29 1.58 -13.53
C ARG A 142 -19.88 1.87 -13.06
N SER A 143 -19.64 1.67 -11.79
CA SER A 143 -18.32 1.85 -11.15
C SER A 143 -17.47 0.58 -11.21
N ALA A 144 -16.17 0.74 -10.96
CA ALA A 144 -15.26 -0.37 -10.72
C ALA A 144 -14.91 -0.45 -9.24
N LEU A 145 -14.93 -1.65 -8.69
CA LEU A 145 -14.45 -1.95 -7.35
C LEU A 145 -13.03 -2.53 -7.47
N VAL A 146 -12.03 -1.79 -7.01
CA VAL A 146 -10.62 -2.21 -6.95
C VAL A 146 -10.28 -2.57 -5.52
N ILE A 147 -9.74 -3.76 -5.30
CA ILE A 147 -9.42 -4.28 -3.96
C ILE A 147 -7.96 -4.71 -3.96
N ALA A 148 -7.13 -4.03 -3.17
CA ALA A 148 -5.78 -4.47 -2.85
C ALA A 148 -5.81 -5.22 -1.52
N THR A 149 -5.44 -6.50 -1.50
CA THR A 149 -5.54 -7.34 -0.29
C THR A 149 -4.38 -8.32 -0.22
N ASP A 150 -3.67 -8.32 0.91
CA ASP A 150 -2.49 -9.14 1.10
C ASP A 150 -2.30 -9.61 2.54
N THR A 151 -1.57 -10.72 2.66
CA THR A 151 -0.91 -11.17 3.88
C THR A 151 0.57 -11.30 3.54
N ALA A 152 1.35 -10.30 3.95
CA ALA A 152 2.79 -10.27 3.69
C ALA A 152 3.52 -11.12 4.72
N LEU A 153 3.88 -12.35 4.35
CA LEU A 153 4.58 -13.28 5.22
C LEU A 153 6.00 -13.55 4.73
N TYR A 154 6.93 -13.59 5.68
CA TYR A 154 8.32 -14.04 5.50
C TYR A 154 8.58 -15.28 6.37
N ALA A 155 9.62 -16.04 6.04
CA ALA A 155 10.05 -17.12 6.92
C ALA A 155 10.49 -16.57 8.29
N ARG A 156 10.16 -17.28 9.37
CA ARG A 156 10.62 -16.90 10.72
C ARG A 156 12.14 -16.85 10.77
N GLY A 157 12.70 -15.76 11.30
CA GLY A 157 14.13 -15.49 11.32
C GLY A 157 14.68 -14.79 10.08
N ASP A 158 13.85 -14.56 9.05
CA ASP A 158 14.22 -13.75 7.90
C ASP A 158 14.37 -12.27 8.30
N PRO A 159 15.31 -11.52 7.72
CA PRO A 159 15.44 -10.07 8.00
C PRO A 159 14.16 -9.25 7.70
N GLY A 160 13.31 -9.72 6.81
CA GLY A 160 12.02 -9.09 6.48
C GLY A 160 10.90 -9.40 7.47
N GLU A 161 11.06 -10.34 8.40
CA GLU A 161 9.99 -10.81 9.29
C GLU A 161 9.31 -9.67 10.07
N ALA A 162 10.05 -8.68 10.53
CA ALA A 162 9.49 -7.55 11.27
C ALA A 162 8.69 -6.56 10.40
N THR A 163 8.77 -6.67 9.07
CA THR A 163 8.06 -5.77 8.15
C THR A 163 6.73 -6.36 7.65
N GLN A 164 6.37 -7.54 8.13
CA GLN A 164 5.11 -8.22 7.78
C GLN A 164 3.89 -7.37 8.12
N GLY A 165 2.79 -7.65 7.45
CA GLY A 165 1.49 -7.04 7.72
C GLY A 165 0.39 -7.72 6.92
N ALA A 166 -0.86 -7.50 7.30
CA ALA A 166 -2.01 -8.03 6.59
C ALA A 166 -3.19 -7.05 6.62
N GLY A 167 -3.87 -6.94 5.49
CA GLY A 167 -5.04 -6.09 5.37
C GLY A 167 -5.55 -5.96 3.95
N ALA A 168 -6.57 -5.14 3.79
CA ALA A 168 -7.18 -4.82 2.51
C ALA A 168 -7.55 -3.35 2.39
N VAL A 169 -7.44 -2.81 1.18
CA VAL A 169 -7.98 -1.51 0.80
C VAL A 169 -8.94 -1.72 -0.35
N ALA A 170 -10.22 -1.42 -0.15
CA ALA A 170 -11.21 -1.37 -1.21
C ALA A 170 -11.38 0.07 -1.70
N MET A 171 -11.40 0.28 -3.00
CA MET A 171 -11.53 1.59 -3.64
C MET A 171 -12.59 1.54 -4.73
N LEU A 172 -13.48 2.50 -4.71
CA LEU A 172 -14.49 2.68 -5.76
C LEU A 172 -13.95 3.65 -6.81
N ILE A 173 -13.87 3.22 -8.05
CA ILE A 173 -13.43 4.06 -9.16
C ILE A 173 -14.65 4.42 -10.02
N SER A 174 -14.90 5.71 -10.18
CA SER A 174 -16.09 6.23 -10.86
C SER A 174 -15.82 7.48 -11.69
N GLU A 175 -16.86 7.92 -12.42
CA GLU A 175 -16.96 9.29 -12.92
C GLU A 175 -17.37 10.23 -11.78
N ASP A 176 -16.90 11.48 -11.82
CA ASP A 176 -17.18 12.53 -10.81
C ASP A 176 -16.85 12.06 -9.37
N PRO A 177 -15.60 11.67 -9.08
CA PRO A 177 -15.20 11.06 -7.81
C PRO A 177 -15.26 12.06 -6.64
N ASP A 178 -15.51 11.55 -5.42
CA ASP A 178 -15.58 12.38 -4.21
C ASP A 178 -14.19 12.59 -3.56
N VAL A 179 -13.24 11.62 -3.68
CA VAL A 179 -11.95 11.68 -2.97
C VAL A 179 -10.86 12.33 -3.82
N VAL A 180 -10.48 11.73 -4.94
CA VAL A 180 -9.44 12.27 -5.83
C VAL A 180 -9.75 12.01 -7.30
N GLU A 181 -9.47 12.99 -8.16
CA GLU A 181 -9.39 12.82 -9.61
C GLU A 181 -7.98 12.38 -10.01
N LEU A 182 -7.88 11.34 -10.82
CA LEU A 182 -6.60 10.84 -11.34
C LEU A 182 -6.14 11.66 -12.56
N SER A 183 -4.85 12.05 -12.57
CA SER A 183 -4.27 12.70 -13.74
C SER A 183 -4.07 11.72 -14.89
N THR A 184 -3.85 12.26 -16.09
CA THR A 184 -3.51 11.46 -17.28
C THR A 184 -1.99 11.28 -17.41
N GLU A 185 -1.21 12.10 -16.73
CA GLU A 185 0.23 12.08 -16.75
C GLU A 185 0.73 11.03 -15.76
N GLN A 186 1.55 10.12 -16.26
CA GLN A 186 2.18 9.04 -15.48
C GLN A 186 3.63 8.89 -15.91
N GLY A 187 4.48 8.51 -14.97
CA GLY A 187 5.88 8.19 -15.24
C GLY A 187 6.23 6.79 -14.75
N PHE A 188 7.04 6.09 -15.51
CA PHE A 188 7.42 4.70 -15.28
C PHE A 188 8.93 4.52 -15.18
N GLY A 189 9.34 3.60 -14.30
CA GLY A 189 10.71 3.08 -14.26
C GLY A 189 10.64 1.57 -14.11
N SER A 190 10.97 0.80 -15.13
CA SER A 190 10.87 -0.66 -15.06
C SER A 190 12.10 -1.38 -15.61
N ALA A 191 12.44 -2.53 -15.02
CA ALA A 191 13.48 -3.43 -15.49
C ALA A 191 13.22 -4.86 -15.03
N ASP A 192 13.86 -5.83 -15.71
CA ASP A 192 13.90 -7.22 -15.26
C ASP A 192 14.89 -7.35 -14.09
N GLU A 193 14.36 -7.48 -12.87
CA GLU A 193 15.12 -7.54 -11.63
C GLU A 193 14.80 -8.82 -10.84
N THR A 194 15.76 -9.29 -10.07
CA THR A 194 15.66 -10.53 -9.28
C THR A 194 15.93 -10.31 -7.79
N ASP A 195 15.58 -9.14 -7.31
CA ASP A 195 15.79 -8.70 -5.92
C ASP A 195 14.82 -9.34 -4.93
N PHE A 196 13.62 -9.67 -5.42
CA PHE A 196 12.53 -10.30 -4.67
C PHE A 196 11.81 -11.30 -5.58
N LEU A 197 11.82 -12.57 -5.22
CA LEU A 197 11.22 -13.65 -6.01
C LEU A 197 10.39 -14.59 -5.12
N LYS A 198 9.26 -15.07 -5.65
CA LYS A 198 8.39 -16.06 -4.98
C LYS A 198 8.02 -17.19 -5.96
N PRO A 199 9.00 -17.95 -6.51
CA PRO A 199 8.76 -18.97 -7.55
C PRO A 199 8.15 -20.24 -6.96
N ASN A 200 6.81 -20.38 -7.01
CA ASN A 200 6.08 -21.55 -6.50
C ASN A 200 6.43 -21.94 -5.05
N GLN A 201 6.78 -20.96 -4.24
CA GLN A 201 7.12 -21.12 -2.83
C GLN A 201 6.27 -20.20 -1.98
N GLN A 202 6.13 -20.51 -0.72
CA GLN A 202 5.27 -19.81 0.21
C GLN A 202 5.87 -18.46 0.63
N PHE A 203 7.15 -18.47 0.97
CA PHE A 203 7.87 -17.26 1.35
C PHE A 203 8.69 -16.69 0.21
N PRO A 204 8.87 -15.38 0.15
CA PRO A 204 9.74 -14.77 -0.83
C PRO A 204 11.23 -15.07 -0.51
N SER A 205 12.04 -15.12 -1.57
CA SER A 205 13.50 -15.01 -1.47
C SER A 205 13.88 -13.57 -1.77
N VAL A 206 14.54 -12.90 -0.82
CA VAL A 206 14.84 -11.46 -0.90
C VAL A 206 16.33 -11.20 -0.74
N ASP A 207 16.93 -10.44 -1.67
CA ASP A 207 18.22 -9.77 -1.46
C ASP A 207 17.96 -8.34 -0.95
N GLY A 208 17.91 -8.15 0.37
CA GLY A 208 17.48 -6.91 0.98
C GLY A 208 18.31 -5.69 0.58
N LYS A 209 19.63 -5.81 0.37
CA LYS A 209 20.47 -4.69 -0.09
C LYS A 209 20.17 -4.33 -1.53
N ARG A 210 20.06 -5.33 -2.40
CA ARG A 210 19.71 -5.14 -3.80
C ARG A 210 18.32 -4.57 -3.94
N SER A 211 17.35 -5.05 -3.16
CA SER A 211 15.97 -4.57 -3.20
C SER A 211 15.87 -3.07 -2.90
N VAL A 212 16.60 -2.56 -1.90
CA VAL A 212 16.71 -1.10 -1.66
C VAL A 212 17.25 -0.37 -2.88
N GLN A 213 18.33 -0.88 -3.49
CA GLN A 213 18.94 -0.23 -4.66
C GLN A 213 18.00 -0.23 -5.87
N VAL A 214 17.32 -1.35 -6.12
CA VAL A 214 16.34 -1.48 -7.22
C VAL A 214 15.16 -0.53 -6.99
N TYR A 215 14.59 -0.50 -5.79
CA TYR A 215 13.53 0.42 -5.43
C TYR A 215 13.90 1.87 -5.75
N LEU A 216 15.04 2.35 -5.24
CA LEU A 216 15.49 3.72 -5.45
C LEU A 216 15.84 4.02 -6.92
N ALA A 217 16.39 3.04 -7.65
CA ALA A 217 16.71 3.20 -9.07
C ALA A 217 15.45 3.33 -9.93
N ARG A 218 14.47 2.46 -9.73
CA ARG A 218 13.19 2.51 -10.49
C ARG A 218 12.38 3.75 -10.13
N MET A 219 12.35 4.15 -8.84
CA MET A 219 11.69 5.37 -8.41
C MET A 219 12.29 6.62 -9.09
N ARG A 220 13.62 6.72 -9.14
CA ARG A 220 14.30 7.82 -9.84
C ARG A 220 13.96 7.88 -11.33
N GLU A 221 13.85 6.71 -11.98
CA GLU A 221 13.45 6.65 -13.39
C GLU A 221 12.02 7.07 -13.60
N ALA A 222 11.09 6.60 -12.74
CA ALA A 222 9.68 6.98 -12.80
C ALA A 222 9.47 8.49 -12.59
N VAL A 223 10.16 9.10 -11.63
CA VAL A 223 10.12 10.57 -11.44
C VAL A 223 10.58 11.31 -12.69
N ARG A 224 11.69 10.90 -13.31
CA ARG A 224 12.19 11.54 -14.55
C ARG A 224 11.24 11.37 -15.72
N ASP A 225 10.63 10.18 -15.84
CA ASP A 225 9.65 9.92 -16.89
C ASP A 225 8.39 10.76 -16.68
N PHE A 226 7.92 10.88 -15.43
CA PHE A 226 6.81 11.76 -15.07
C PHE A 226 7.10 13.23 -15.42
N GLU A 227 8.28 13.76 -15.08
CA GLU A 227 8.68 15.11 -15.46
C GLU A 227 8.68 15.34 -16.98
N SER A 228 8.98 14.29 -17.76
CA SER A 228 9.00 14.39 -19.23
C SER A 228 7.61 14.67 -19.84
N VAL A 229 6.54 14.32 -19.11
CA VAL A 229 5.15 14.50 -19.54
C VAL A 229 4.40 15.56 -18.74
N ALA A 230 4.68 15.71 -17.45
CA ALA A 230 4.02 16.67 -16.57
C ALA A 230 4.76 18.01 -16.44
N GLY A 231 6.05 18.06 -16.81
CA GLY A 231 6.93 19.20 -16.61
C GLY A 231 7.78 19.05 -15.34
N THR A 232 8.67 20.03 -15.11
CA THR A 232 9.57 20.03 -13.94
C THR A 232 8.75 20.04 -12.64
N ILE A 233 9.16 19.18 -11.69
CA ILE A 233 8.53 19.09 -10.38
C ILE A 233 9.34 19.90 -9.38
N HIS A 234 8.64 20.66 -8.53
CA HIS A 234 9.20 21.38 -7.41
C HIS A 234 8.75 20.77 -6.07
N PRO A 235 9.50 20.97 -4.96
CA PRO A 235 9.15 20.37 -3.66
C PRO A 235 7.74 20.70 -3.16
N ASP A 236 7.20 21.87 -3.52
CA ASP A 236 5.90 22.35 -3.09
C ASP A 236 4.75 22.05 -4.08
N ASP A 237 5.01 21.34 -5.18
CA ASP A 237 3.96 20.97 -6.14
C ASP A 237 3.00 19.91 -5.57
N PHE A 238 3.45 19.14 -4.59
CA PHE A 238 2.64 18.14 -3.91
C PHE A 238 2.40 18.52 -2.45
N THR A 239 1.13 18.57 -2.05
CA THR A 239 0.74 18.79 -0.65
C THR A 239 1.02 17.56 0.20
N LEU A 240 0.80 16.37 -0.35
CA LEU A 240 1.14 15.07 0.24
C LEU A 240 1.79 14.18 -0.83
N LEU A 241 2.74 13.36 -0.41
CA LEU A 241 3.46 12.44 -1.29
C LEU A 241 3.49 11.02 -0.70
N PRO A 242 2.40 10.24 -0.81
CA PRO A 242 2.37 8.85 -0.42
C PRO A 242 3.27 7.99 -1.31
N PHE A 243 4.17 7.26 -0.67
CA PHE A 243 5.04 6.26 -1.29
C PHE A 243 4.52 4.84 -1.01
N HIS A 244 4.82 3.91 -1.91
CA HIS A 244 4.81 2.51 -1.53
C HIS A 244 5.71 2.31 -0.30
N THR A 245 5.14 1.74 0.76
CA THR A 245 5.75 1.65 2.08
C THR A 245 6.02 0.20 2.48
N PRO A 246 7.17 -0.39 2.08
CA PRO A 246 7.60 -1.66 2.66
C PRO A 246 7.83 -1.55 4.19
N PHE A 247 8.36 -0.40 4.60
CA PHE A 247 8.46 0.10 5.97
C PHE A 247 8.85 1.59 5.92
N PRO A 248 8.50 2.41 6.92
CA PRO A 248 8.75 3.86 6.90
C PRO A 248 10.21 4.26 6.67
N GLY A 249 11.18 3.48 7.19
CA GLY A 249 12.61 3.73 6.96
C GLY A 249 13.03 3.64 5.48
N MET A 250 12.30 2.88 4.65
CA MET A 250 12.52 2.85 3.20
C MET A 250 12.00 4.13 2.55
N VAL A 251 10.83 4.60 2.98
CA VAL A 251 10.23 5.83 2.47
C VAL A 251 11.12 7.03 2.76
N ARG A 252 11.75 7.11 3.94
CA ARG A 252 12.74 8.17 4.23
C ARG A 252 13.85 8.26 3.17
N LYS A 253 14.34 7.14 2.68
CA LYS A 253 15.37 7.10 1.61
C LYS A 253 14.80 7.55 0.26
N ALA A 254 13.58 7.14 -0.07
CA ALA A 254 12.91 7.55 -1.32
C ALA A 254 12.56 9.04 -1.30
N ALA A 255 12.07 9.55 -0.18
CA ALA A 255 11.77 10.97 0.02
C ALA A 255 13.04 11.84 -0.13
N ALA A 256 14.16 11.44 0.47
CA ALA A 256 15.44 12.14 0.30
C ALA A 256 15.88 12.17 -1.17
N LEU A 257 15.68 11.06 -1.90
CA LEU A 257 15.97 11.00 -3.33
C LEU A 257 15.04 11.93 -4.12
N ALA A 258 13.74 11.93 -3.83
CA ALA A 258 12.75 12.78 -4.50
C ALA A 258 13.03 14.27 -4.23
N TYR A 259 13.21 14.66 -2.97
CA TYR A 259 13.52 16.05 -2.60
C TYR A 259 14.81 16.54 -3.26
N ARG A 260 15.89 15.75 -3.16
CA ARG A 260 17.15 16.05 -3.84
C ARG A 260 17.00 16.24 -5.35
N HIS A 261 16.11 15.48 -5.97
CA HIS A 261 15.84 15.59 -7.40
C HIS A 261 15.12 16.91 -7.72
N THR A 262 14.09 17.25 -6.95
CA THR A 262 13.23 18.42 -7.20
C THR A 262 13.91 19.76 -6.90
N ILE A 263 14.88 19.81 -5.96
CA ILE A 263 15.63 21.04 -5.65
C ILE A 263 16.79 21.32 -6.61
N ARG A 264 17.14 20.37 -7.48
CA ARG A 264 18.30 20.46 -8.35
C ARG A 264 18.21 21.64 -9.31
N ASP A 265 19.26 22.48 -9.34
CA ASP A 265 19.35 23.70 -10.16
C ASP A 265 18.28 24.77 -9.80
N THR A 266 17.76 24.76 -8.54
CA THR A 266 16.82 25.74 -8.00
C THR A 266 17.49 26.69 -7.00
N GLU A 267 16.76 27.73 -6.59
CA GLU A 267 17.21 28.67 -5.54
C GLU A 267 17.39 27.92 -4.19
N ILE A 268 16.60 26.87 -3.92
CA ILE A 268 16.72 26.03 -2.71
C ILE A 268 18.09 25.33 -2.67
N GLU A 269 18.55 24.76 -3.80
CA GLU A 269 19.90 24.18 -3.86
C GLU A 269 20.99 25.23 -3.63
N GLU A 270 20.79 26.45 -4.11
CA GLU A 270 21.77 27.57 -3.93
C GLU A 270 21.83 28.02 -2.47
N GLU A 271 20.70 28.06 -1.77
CA GLU A 271 20.65 28.38 -0.34
C GLU A 271 21.31 27.28 0.50
N LEU A 272 20.98 26.01 0.25
CA LEU A 272 21.58 24.87 0.92
C LEU A 272 23.09 24.74 0.65
N ALA A 273 23.56 25.22 -0.49
CA ALA A 273 24.99 25.14 -0.84
C ALA A 273 25.90 25.95 0.08
N GLU A 274 25.37 26.91 0.84
CA GLU A 274 26.14 27.65 1.87
C GLU A 274 26.47 26.75 3.08
N ASP A 275 25.60 25.78 3.39
CA ASP A 275 25.71 24.91 4.57
C ASP A 275 26.33 23.55 4.23
N ILE A 276 25.82 22.86 3.18
CA ILE A 276 26.18 21.48 2.83
C ILE A 276 26.90 21.36 1.47
N GLY A 277 27.23 22.47 0.81
CA GLY A 277 27.81 22.44 -0.53
C GLY A 277 26.78 22.15 -1.64
N ARG A 278 27.23 22.27 -2.89
CA ARG A 278 26.39 21.96 -4.05
C ARG A 278 26.24 20.45 -4.25
N GLN A 279 25.07 20.05 -4.75
CA GLN A 279 24.80 18.66 -5.11
C GLN A 279 25.86 18.14 -6.10
N PRO A 280 26.48 16.96 -5.84
CA PRO A 280 27.45 16.36 -6.74
C PRO A 280 26.93 16.22 -8.18
N ARG A 281 27.82 16.40 -9.14
CA ARG A 281 27.54 16.26 -10.58
C ARG A 281 28.42 15.14 -11.15
N PRO A 282 27.88 14.23 -11.99
CA PRO A 282 28.63 13.07 -12.50
C PRO A 282 29.95 13.46 -13.20
N GLU A 283 29.96 14.60 -13.89
CA GLU A 283 31.10 15.10 -14.67
C GLU A 283 32.31 15.50 -13.81
N ALA A 284 32.09 15.65 -12.49
CA ALA A 284 33.16 16.02 -11.54
C ALA A 284 33.93 14.80 -11.00
N PHE A 285 33.55 13.59 -11.37
CA PHE A 285 34.11 12.36 -10.81
C PHE A 285 34.73 11.45 -11.88
N ASP A 286 35.83 10.76 -11.52
CA ASP A 286 36.55 9.86 -12.41
C ASP A 286 35.84 8.48 -12.56
N SER A 287 34.90 8.16 -11.67
CA SER A 287 34.13 6.90 -11.70
C SER A 287 32.71 7.08 -11.17
N ASP A 288 31.80 6.22 -11.61
CA ASP A 288 30.42 6.16 -11.12
C ASP A 288 30.38 5.84 -9.62
N GLU A 289 31.30 5.00 -9.11
CA GLU A 289 31.42 4.65 -7.70
C GLU A 289 31.68 5.89 -6.84
N ALA A 290 32.71 6.70 -7.21
CA ALA A 290 33.04 7.92 -6.50
C ALA A 290 31.89 8.96 -6.54
N TYR A 291 31.16 9.03 -7.66
CA TYR A 291 29.95 9.87 -7.75
C TYR A 291 28.84 9.38 -6.81
N VAL A 292 28.59 8.07 -6.77
CA VAL A 292 27.56 7.48 -5.88
C VAL A 292 27.89 7.71 -4.42
N ASP A 293 29.16 7.54 -4.02
CA ASP A 293 29.61 7.78 -2.65
C ASP A 293 29.42 9.25 -2.27
N ALA A 294 29.90 10.19 -3.08
CA ALA A 294 29.73 11.63 -2.84
C ALA A 294 28.24 12.05 -2.79
N MET A 295 27.40 11.42 -3.62
CA MET A 295 25.95 11.63 -3.59
C MET A 295 25.30 11.07 -2.33
N GLY A 296 25.85 9.98 -1.77
CA GLY A 296 25.45 9.42 -0.49
C GLY A 296 25.76 10.40 0.65
N GLU A 297 27.00 10.87 0.73
CA GLU A 297 27.44 11.86 1.73
C GLU A 297 26.58 13.14 1.67
N TYR A 298 26.37 13.67 0.48
CA TYR A 298 25.50 14.86 0.31
C TYR A 298 24.06 14.58 0.79
N THR A 299 23.53 13.38 0.52
CA THR A 299 22.17 13.02 0.95
C THR A 299 22.08 12.91 2.47
N ASP A 300 23.10 12.34 3.11
CA ASP A 300 23.16 12.23 4.58
C ASP A 300 23.21 13.62 5.26
N GLU A 301 23.92 14.59 4.66
CA GLU A 301 23.91 15.99 5.13
C GLU A 301 22.58 16.70 4.83
N LEU A 302 21.99 16.48 3.65
CA LEU A 302 20.73 17.07 3.22
C LEU A 302 19.57 16.74 4.19
N VAL A 303 19.46 15.49 4.61
CA VAL A 303 18.36 15.06 5.49
C VAL A 303 18.45 15.66 6.91
N GLU A 304 19.59 16.22 7.27
CA GLU A 304 19.80 16.93 8.54
C GLU A 304 19.45 18.43 8.47
N THR A 305 19.22 18.97 7.27
CA THR A 305 18.86 20.40 7.10
C THR A 305 17.44 20.69 7.54
N ASP A 306 17.18 21.90 8.03
CA ASP A 306 15.84 22.31 8.46
C ASP A 306 14.87 22.32 7.26
N GLN A 307 15.32 22.75 6.08
CA GLN A 307 14.48 22.80 4.87
C GLN A 307 13.96 21.41 4.47
N TYR A 308 14.83 20.39 4.51
CA TYR A 308 14.39 19.02 4.21
C TYR A 308 13.45 18.50 5.28
N ARG A 309 13.77 18.70 6.57
CA ARG A 309 12.94 18.22 7.69
C ARG A 309 11.55 18.85 7.65
N ASP A 310 11.47 20.17 7.47
CA ASP A 310 10.19 20.87 7.37
C ASP A 310 9.34 20.36 6.18
N TRP A 311 9.98 20.09 5.04
CA TRP A 311 9.31 19.50 3.89
C TRP A 311 8.85 18.06 4.18
N TYR A 312 9.74 17.21 4.73
CA TYR A 312 9.45 15.81 5.02
C TYR A 312 8.30 15.67 6.03
N ASP A 313 8.35 16.41 7.12
CA ASP A 313 7.34 16.38 8.18
C ASP A 313 5.97 16.89 7.70
N ARG A 314 5.93 17.74 6.70
CA ARG A 314 4.69 18.27 6.12
C ARG A 314 4.13 17.42 5.00
N VAL A 315 4.99 16.87 4.13
CA VAL A 315 4.56 16.28 2.84
C VAL A 315 4.55 14.74 2.88
N VAL A 316 5.48 14.13 3.63
CA VAL A 316 5.69 12.69 3.60
C VAL A 316 5.30 12.00 4.91
N ASP A 317 5.74 12.51 6.05
CA ASP A 317 5.55 11.88 7.36
C ASP A 317 4.08 11.60 7.70
N PRO A 318 3.11 12.50 7.40
CA PRO A 318 1.69 12.25 7.59
C PRO A 318 1.14 11.02 6.84
N THR A 319 1.78 10.67 5.73
CA THR A 319 1.38 9.50 4.93
C THR A 319 1.80 8.15 5.56
N LEU A 320 2.57 8.17 6.63
CA LEU A 320 3.16 6.97 7.25
C LEU A 320 2.48 6.55 8.56
N GLU A 321 1.57 7.33 9.11
CA GLU A 321 0.99 7.10 10.44
C GLU A 321 0.34 5.72 10.55
N ILE A 322 -0.57 5.37 9.65
CA ILE A 322 -1.22 4.06 9.65
C ILE A 322 -0.19 2.95 9.37
N SER A 323 0.73 3.16 8.42
CA SER A 323 1.73 2.15 8.05
C SER A 323 2.66 1.77 9.21
N ARG A 324 2.90 2.67 10.17
CA ARG A 324 3.69 2.39 11.38
C ARG A 324 3.04 1.33 12.27
N GLU A 325 1.72 1.24 12.24
CA GLU A 325 0.91 0.39 13.11
C GLU A 325 0.51 -0.95 12.48
N VAL A 326 0.66 -1.08 11.15
CA VAL A 326 0.10 -2.23 10.43
C VAL A 326 1.12 -3.03 9.61
N GLY A 327 2.32 -2.52 9.41
CA GLY A 327 3.35 -3.14 8.56
C GLY A 327 3.07 -3.02 7.06
N ASN A 328 3.69 -3.88 6.25
CA ASN A 328 3.58 -3.87 4.79
C ASN A 328 2.35 -4.66 4.32
N TRP A 329 1.50 -4.04 3.55
CA TRP A 329 0.34 -4.70 2.90
C TRP A 329 0.58 -4.90 1.40
N TYR A 330 1.83 -5.02 0.96
CA TYR A 330 2.21 -5.20 -0.43
C TYR A 330 1.41 -4.28 -1.38
N THR A 331 0.42 -4.84 -2.10
CA THR A 331 -0.37 -4.11 -3.10
C THR A 331 -1.23 -2.98 -2.51
N GLY A 332 -1.55 -3.06 -1.22
CA GLY A 332 -2.31 -2.05 -0.48
C GLY A 332 -1.48 -0.89 0.09
N SER A 333 -0.15 -1.06 0.24
CA SER A 333 0.67 -0.16 1.04
C SER A 333 0.64 1.31 0.61
N VAL A 334 0.71 1.63 -0.69
CA VAL A 334 0.64 3.03 -1.17
C VAL A 334 -0.75 3.63 -0.97
N HIS A 335 -1.79 2.81 -1.00
CA HIS A 335 -3.18 3.25 -0.80
C HIS A 335 -3.48 3.50 0.68
N VAL A 336 -2.88 2.70 1.58
CA VAL A 336 -2.84 2.98 3.04
C VAL A 336 -2.12 4.29 3.30
N ALA A 337 -0.98 4.53 2.65
CA ALA A 337 -0.23 5.79 2.79
C ALA A 337 -1.05 7.00 2.30
N ARG A 338 -1.78 6.87 1.18
CA ARG A 338 -2.73 7.90 0.72
C ARG A 338 -3.80 8.20 1.77
N ALA A 339 -4.47 7.16 2.26
CA ALA A 339 -5.53 7.31 3.26
C ALA A 339 -4.99 7.90 4.57
N SER A 340 -3.78 7.53 4.98
CA SER A 340 -3.10 8.08 6.16
C SER A 340 -2.90 9.60 6.03
N GLY A 341 -2.35 10.07 4.90
CA GLY A 341 -2.13 11.49 4.67
C GLY A 341 -3.43 12.31 4.63
N LEU A 342 -4.47 11.79 3.96
CA LEU A 342 -5.79 12.42 3.95
C LEU A 342 -6.42 12.46 5.35
N LYS A 343 -6.31 11.36 6.12
CA LYS A 343 -6.79 11.29 7.50
C LYS A 343 -6.06 12.31 8.39
N HIS A 344 -4.74 12.38 8.32
CA HIS A 344 -3.96 13.37 9.04
C HIS A 344 -4.43 14.81 8.74
N ALA A 345 -4.66 15.12 7.46
CA ALA A 345 -5.14 16.44 7.06
C ALA A 345 -6.52 16.75 7.65
N LEU A 346 -7.45 15.79 7.64
CA LEU A 346 -8.77 15.94 8.24
C LEU A 346 -8.69 16.20 9.76
N GLU A 347 -7.86 15.45 10.48
CA GLU A 347 -7.69 15.58 11.93
C GLU A 347 -7.00 16.88 12.37
N ASN A 348 -6.27 17.50 11.45
CA ASN A 348 -5.59 18.78 11.68
C ASN A 348 -6.31 19.97 11.02
N ASP A 349 -7.59 19.82 10.64
CA ASP A 349 -8.41 20.86 10.02
C ASP A 349 -7.76 21.51 8.77
N MET A 350 -7.01 20.70 7.98
CA MET A 350 -6.38 21.15 6.74
C MET A 350 -7.34 21.00 5.57
N ASP A 351 -7.67 22.09 4.87
CA ASP A 351 -8.45 22.00 3.62
C ASP A 351 -7.54 21.58 2.46
N LEU A 352 -7.76 20.37 1.96
CA LEU A 352 -7.05 19.83 0.81
C LEU A 352 -7.82 19.96 -0.51
N THR A 353 -9.01 20.53 -0.52
CA THR A 353 -9.82 20.63 -1.74
C THR A 353 -9.07 21.34 -2.86
N GLY A 354 -8.86 20.65 -3.98
CA GLY A 354 -8.09 21.13 -5.12
C GLY A 354 -6.57 21.00 -4.95
N ALA A 355 -6.08 20.48 -3.82
CA ALA A 355 -4.66 20.20 -3.62
C ALA A 355 -4.21 19.04 -4.51
N THR A 356 -2.92 19.02 -4.86
CA THR A 356 -2.30 17.96 -5.63
C THR A 356 -1.57 16.99 -4.70
N LEU A 357 -1.88 15.70 -4.83
CA LEU A 357 -1.11 14.61 -4.24
C LEU A 357 -0.19 14.02 -5.30
N GLY A 358 1.06 13.69 -4.92
CA GLY A 358 1.93 12.87 -5.75
C GLY A 358 1.92 11.44 -5.24
N VAL A 359 1.63 10.47 -6.06
CA VAL A 359 1.61 9.05 -5.68
C VAL A 359 2.78 8.33 -6.29
N ALA A 360 3.62 7.70 -5.45
CA ALA A 360 4.83 7.01 -5.86
C ALA A 360 4.74 5.51 -5.49
N SER A 361 4.27 4.72 -6.43
CA SER A 361 4.06 3.28 -6.29
C SER A 361 5.28 2.47 -6.76
N TYR A 362 5.46 1.27 -6.21
CA TYR A 362 6.55 0.36 -6.59
C TYR A 362 6.14 -1.09 -6.40
N GLY A 363 6.68 -1.96 -7.26
CA GLY A 363 6.62 -3.40 -7.12
C GLY A 363 7.94 -4.03 -7.54
N SER A 364 8.43 -4.99 -6.76
CA SER A 364 9.65 -5.74 -7.06
C SER A 364 9.55 -6.55 -8.34
N GLY A 365 10.69 -6.79 -9.02
CA GLY A 365 10.74 -7.54 -10.24
C GLY A 365 10.97 -6.79 -11.57
N ALA A 366 10.98 -5.46 -11.74
CA ALA A 366 10.56 -4.39 -10.87
C ALA A 366 9.92 -3.26 -11.69
N GLN A 367 8.98 -2.54 -11.13
CA GLN A 367 8.41 -1.31 -11.71
C GLN A 367 8.10 -0.30 -10.61
N ALA A 368 8.48 0.95 -10.84
CA ALA A 368 7.95 2.11 -10.14
C ALA A 368 7.00 2.88 -11.06
N GLU A 369 6.04 3.55 -10.46
CA GLU A 369 5.06 4.38 -11.14
C GLU A 369 4.78 5.63 -10.31
N VAL A 370 4.82 6.80 -10.97
CA VAL A 370 4.53 8.09 -10.35
C VAL A 370 3.42 8.77 -11.13
N HIS A 371 2.42 9.26 -10.43
CA HIS A 371 1.32 10.07 -11.00
C HIS A 371 0.85 11.13 -10.00
N ALA A 372 0.07 12.08 -10.50
CA ALA A 372 -0.57 13.09 -9.68
C ALA A 372 -2.07 12.82 -9.53
N GLU A 373 -2.63 13.28 -8.41
CA GLU A 373 -4.06 13.22 -8.10
C GLU A 373 -4.53 14.59 -7.61
N THR A 374 -5.75 14.99 -7.96
CA THR A 374 -6.35 16.23 -7.45
C THR A 374 -7.44 15.90 -6.45
N VAL A 375 -7.31 16.37 -5.22
CA VAL A 375 -8.28 16.16 -4.15
C VAL A 375 -9.61 16.84 -4.49
N GLN A 376 -10.72 16.11 -4.37
CA GLN A 376 -12.06 16.55 -4.69
C GLN A 376 -12.81 17.05 -3.46
N SER A 377 -13.91 17.77 -3.63
CA SER A 377 -14.62 18.43 -2.51
C SER A 377 -15.36 17.50 -1.56
N GLY A 378 -15.52 16.22 -1.89
CA GLY A 378 -16.18 15.22 -1.02
C GLY A 378 -15.20 14.44 -0.13
N TRP A 379 -13.89 14.71 -0.23
CA TRP A 379 -12.86 13.93 0.45
C TRP A 379 -13.01 13.86 1.96
N GLU A 380 -13.43 14.95 2.61
CA GLU A 380 -13.57 15.01 4.07
C GLU A 380 -14.62 14.03 4.58
N ASP A 381 -15.81 14.00 3.95
CA ASP A 381 -16.91 13.10 4.32
C ASP A 381 -16.49 11.63 4.10
N GLU A 382 -15.78 11.33 3.02
CA GLU A 382 -15.31 9.98 2.70
C GLU A 382 -14.22 9.50 3.66
N ILE A 383 -13.28 10.36 4.03
CA ILE A 383 -12.20 10.03 4.97
C ILE A 383 -12.71 9.98 6.42
N ALA A 384 -13.64 10.86 6.81
CA ALA A 384 -14.29 10.79 8.12
C ALA A 384 -15.07 9.49 8.35
N ALA A 385 -15.52 8.85 7.28
CA ALA A 385 -16.21 7.56 7.35
C ALA A 385 -15.26 6.36 7.54
N LEU A 386 -13.94 6.53 7.37
CA LEU A 386 -12.97 5.48 7.68
C LEU A 386 -12.92 5.24 9.18
N ASN A 387 -13.10 3.98 9.60
CA ASN A 387 -13.00 3.61 11.02
C ASN A 387 -11.67 2.95 11.35
N VAL A 388 -10.60 3.38 10.70
CA VAL A 388 -9.27 2.74 10.86
C VAL A 388 -8.78 2.78 12.31
N ASP A 389 -8.99 3.89 13.02
CA ASP A 389 -8.60 4.00 14.43
C ASP A 389 -9.35 3.00 15.31
N GLU A 390 -10.67 2.88 15.12
CA GLU A 390 -11.47 1.88 15.84
C GLU A 390 -10.98 0.46 15.53
N GLN A 391 -10.59 0.18 14.29
CA GLN A 391 -10.02 -1.11 13.93
C GLN A 391 -8.66 -1.35 14.59
N LEU A 392 -7.78 -0.35 14.64
CA LEU A 392 -6.46 -0.43 15.28
C LEU A 392 -6.60 -0.63 16.80
N ASP A 393 -7.50 0.13 17.46
CA ASP A 393 -7.74 0.06 18.89
C ASP A 393 -8.39 -1.27 19.33
N ASN A 394 -9.17 -1.90 18.46
CA ASN A 394 -9.88 -3.15 18.74
C ASN A 394 -9.13 -4.40 18.28
N ARG A 395 -7.86 -4.30 17.88
CA ARG A 395 -7.02 -5.49 17.58
C ARG A 395 -6.72 -6.27 18.86
N TYR A 396 -6.55 -7.56 18.73
CA TYR A 396 -6.08 -8.43 19.82
C TYR A 396 -4.55 -8.45 19.82
N SER A 397 -3.95 -7.86 20.87
CA SER A 397 -2.50 -7.95 21.06
C SER A 397 -2.11 -9.39 21.39
N ILE A 398 -1.21 -9.95 20.60
CA ILE A 398 -0.75 -11.34 20.73
C ILE A 398 0.66 -11.44 21.30
N SER A 399 0.90 -12.48 22.09
CA SER A 399 2.25 -12.86 22.52
C SER A 399 3.08 -13.39 21.34
N TYR A 400 4.40 -13.49 21.53
CA TYR A 400 5.27 -14.05 20.50
C TYR A 400 4.97 -15.55 20.23
N GLU A 401 4.54 -16.33 21.23
CA GLU A 401 4.15 -17.74 21.07
C GLU A 401 2.86 -17.85 20.23
N GLU A 402 1.85 -17.00 20.48
CA GLU A 402 0.64 -16.92 19.67
C GLU A 402 0.96 -16.48 18.23
N TYR A 403 1.89 -15.50 18.06
CA TYR A 403 2.37 -15.11 16.74
C TYR A 403 2.99 -16.29 15.97
N GLU A 404 3.90 -17.07 16.61
CA GLU A 404 4.48 -18.24 15.96
C GLU A 404 3.43 -19.24 15.53
N HIS A 405 2.42 -19.46 16.36
CA HIS A 405 1.33 -20.38 16.05
C HIS A 405 0.48 -19.88 14.88
N ILE A 406 0.00 -18.63 14.92
CA ILE A 406 -0.84 -18.07 13.85
C ILE A 406 -0.06 -17.92 12.53
N HIS A 407 1.23 -17.59 12.60
CA HIS A 407 2.12 -17.56 11.46
C HIS A 407 2.21 -18.95 10.78
N ASP A 408 2.33 -20.02 11.57
CA ASP A 408 2.33 -21.38 11.06
C ASP A 408 0.97 -21.76 10.45
N VAL A 409 -0.16 -21.35 11.04
CA VAL A 409 -1.51 -21.58 10.49
C VAL A 409 -1.67 -20.97 9.10
N HIS A 410 -1.24 -19.72 8.90
CA HIS A 410 -1.33 -19.04 7.60
C HIS A 410 -0.32 -19.56 6.57
N ASN A 411 0.68 -20.31 7.03
CA ASN A 411 1.70 -20.94 6.18
C ASN A 411 1.36 -22.34 5.74
N HIS A 412 0.40 -23.00 6.38
CA HIS A 412 0.13 -24.39 6.08
C HIS A 412 -0.65 -24.55 4.80
N ASP A 413 -0.18 -25.48 3.98
CA ASP A 413 -0.95 -26.09 2.92
C ASP A 413 -2.16 -26.82 3.54
N LYS A 414 -3.25 -26.98 2.78
CA LYS A 414 -4.52 -27.60 3.12
C LYS A 414 -4.45 -28.98 3.81
N ASP A 415 -3.28 -29.60 3.89
CA ASP A 415 -3.05 -30.91 4.47
C ASP A 415 -2.63 -30.87 5.96
N THR A 416 -2.58 -29.70 6.59
CA THR A 416 -2.25 -29.59 8.01
C THR A 416 -3.51 -29.44 8.86
N ASP A 417 -3.73 -30.42 9.74
CA ASP A 417 -4.76 -30.44 10.79
C ASP A 417 -4.49 -29.43 11.94
N ALA A 418 -3.83 -28.30 11.66
CA ALA A 418 -3.61 -27.27 12.65
C ALA A 418 -4.95 -26.57 12.91
N GLU A 419 -5.72 -27.07 13.85
CA GLU A 419 -6.82 -26.33 14.47
C GLU A 419 -6.17 -25.16 15.24
N ALA A 420 -6.17 -23.98 14.65
CA ALA A 420 -5.84 -22.78 15.39
C ALA A 420 -7.01 -22.43 16.30
N GLU A 421 -6.73 -22.15 17.56
CA GLU A 421 -7.68 -21.45 18.41
C GLU A 421 -7.82 -20.02 17.87
N ALA A 422 -8.89 -19.77 17.13
CA ALA A 422 -9.26 -18.45 16.68
C ALA A 422 -10.04 -17.71 17.75
N PHE A 423 -9.91 -16.39 17.78
CA PHE A 423 -10.85 -15.56 18.52
C PHE A 423 -12.25 -15.70 17.91
N THR A 424 -13.28 -15.34 18.66
CA THR A 424 -14.65 -15.43 18.15
C THR A 424 -14.85 -14.46 17.00
N PRO A 425 -15.24 -14.91 15.80
CA PRO A 425 -15.52 -14.03 14.68
C PRO A 425 -16.62 -13.02 15.04
N PRO A 426 -16.44 -11.74 14.70
CA PRO A 426 -17.47 -10.74 14.95
C PRO A 426 -18.70 -10.96 14.05
N GLU A 427 -19.87 -10.58 14.54
CA GLU A 427 -21.10 -10.49 13.74
C GLU A 427 -20.93 -9.44 12.65
N GLY A 428 -21.58 -9.64 11.52
CA GLY A 428 -21.52 -8.70 10.39
C GLY A 428 -20.28 -8.84 9.50
N GLU A 429 -19.53 -9.93 9.59
CA GLU A 429 -18.29 -10.13 8.83
C GLU A 429 -18.26 -11.47 8.08
N PHE A 430 -17.55 -11.47 6.94
CA PHE A 430 -17.18 -12.70 6.24
C PHE A 430 -15.99 -13.35 6.92
N VAL A 431 -16.04 -14.66 7.04
CA VAL A 431 -15.00 -15.48 7.65
C VAL A 431 -14.68 -16.70 6.79
N PHE A 432 -13.45 -17.18 6.91
CA PHE A 432 -13.05 -18.47 6.34
C PHE A 432 -13.76 -19.60 7.08
N ASP A 433 -14.42 -20.49 6.33
CA ASP A 433 -15.27 -21.57 6.83
C ASP A 433 -14.75 -22.96 6.41
N GLY A 434 -13.45 -23.05 6.17
CA GLY A 434 -12.79 -24.32 5.84
C GLY A 434 -12.68 -24.59 4.34
N TRP A 435 -12.50 -25.87 4.02
CA TRP A 435 -12.17 -26.35 2.69
C TRP A 435 -13.30 -27.13 2.06
N GLY A 436 -13.47 -26.97 0.76
CA GLY A 436 -14.37 -27.78 -0.03
C GLY A 436 -13.74 -29.09 -0.54
N ARG A 437 -14.53 -29.88 -1.24
CA ARG A 437 -14.16 -31.23 -1.70
C ARG A 437 -12.96 -31.24 -2.68
N MET A 438 -12.78 -30.19 -3.48
CA MET A 438 -11.70 -30.06 -4.45
C MET A 438 -10.51 -29.23 -3.89
N GLY A 439 -10.56 -28.87 -2.61
CA GLY A 439 -9.58 -28.00 -1.97
C GLY A 439 -9.87 -26.51 -2.17
N GLU A 440 -11.05 -26.16 -2.65
CA GLU A 440 -11.51 -24.79 -2.72
C GLU A 440 -11.75 -24.23 -1.31
N ARG A 441 -11.42 -22.96 -1.07
CA ARG A 441 -11.74 -22.26 0.17
C ARG A 441 -13.22 -21.93 0.23
N LYS A 442 -13.83 -22.05 1.41
CA LYS A 442 -15.22 -21.68 1.69
C LYS A 442 -15.27 -20.50 2.63
N TYR A 443 -16.29 -19.70 2.44
CA TYR A 443 -16.52 -18.49 3.23
C TYR A 443 -17.99 -18.39 3.60
N ARG A 444 -18.26 -17.85 4.78
CA ARG A 444 -19.62 -17.56 5.24
C ARG A 444 -19.68 -16.16 5.86
N TYR A 445 -20.86 -15.58 5.81
CA TYR A 445 -21.18 -14.38 6.58
C TYR A 445 -21.63 -14.79 7.99
N VAL A 446 -21.19 -14.06 9.00
CA VAL A 446 -21.60 -14.24 10.41
C VAL A 446 -22.76 -13.29 10.66
N GLU A 447 -23.98 -13.84 10.82
CA GLU A 447 -25.20 -13.06 11.11
C GLU A 447 -25.22 -12.54 12.56
#